data_584fb8ff50a5ad28b1c1d4e95706af8e
#
_entry.id   584fb8ff50a5ad28b1c1d4e95706af8e
#
_cell.length_a   1.000
_cell.length_b   1.000
_cell.length_c   1.000
_cell.angle_alpha   90.00
_cell.angle_beta   90.00
_cell.angle_gamma   90.00
#
_symmetry.space_group_name_H-M   'P 1'
#
loop_
_entity.id
_entity.type
_entity.pdbx_description
1 polymer ?
#
loop_
_entity_poly.entity_id
_entity_poly.type
_entity_poly.pdbx_seq_one_letter_code
_entity_poly.pdbx_strand_id
1 'polypeptide(L)'
;VGIVIVALGFLFNISMTVLKGRKTAISLVLLMGLWGLALMFLFSFVNPSNLVRDKMYWWFVVHLWVEGTWELILGALLAYVLVKTTGVDREVIDKWLYVIVAFALMTGILGTGHHFFFIGLPGYWHWIGSVFSAMEPIPFFMMTVFAFNMVQRRRRDHPNQAAVLWALGTAVMGFLGAGLWGFAHTLSAVNYY
;
A
#
# COMPACT_ATOMS: atom_id res chain seq x y z
N VAL A 1 11.92 14.97 -17.87
CA VAL A 1 13.12 14.14 -18.13
C VAL A 1 13.90 13.91 -16.86
N GLY A 2 14.29 14.94 -16.08
CA GLY A 2 15.11 14.79 -14.86
C GLY A 2 14.54 13.85 -13.82
N ILE A 3 13.23 13.94 -13.51
CA ILE A 3 12.56 13.06 -12.55
C ILE A 3 12.64 11.59 -12.98
N VAL A 4 12.49 11.30 -14.27
CA VAL A 4 12.57 9.92 -14.79
C VAL A 4 13.97 9.35 -14.61
N ILE A 5 15.02 10.13 -14.88
CA ILE A 5 16.41 9.71 -14.69
C ILE A 5 16.69 9.39 -13.22
N VAL A 6 16.24 10.27 -12.30
CA VAL A 6 16.40 10.05 -10.86
C VAL A 6 15.62 8.81 -10.40
N ALA A 7 14.38 8.64 -10.86
CA ALA A 7 13.55 7.48 -10.52
C ALA A 7 14.19 6.17 -11.00
N LEU A 8 14.68 6.12 -12.24
CA LEU A 8 15.37 4.95 -12.78
C LEU A 8 16.68 4.65 -12.04
N GLY A 9 17.46 5.69 -11.73
CA GLY A 9 18.69 5.54 -10.94
C GLY A 9 18.43 5.03 -9.53
N PHE A 10 17.38 5.53 -8.87
CA PHE A 10 16.93 5.05 -7.56
C PHE A 10 16.46 3.59 -7.62
N LEU A 11 15.59 3.25 -8.59
CA LEU A 11 15.10 1.90 -8.78
C LEU A 11 16.23 0.91 -9.06
N PHE A 12 17.19 1.29 -9.90
CA PHE A 12 18.39 0.49 -10.17
C PHE A 12 19.21 0.27 -8.90
N ASN A 13 19.48 1.33 -8.14
CA ASN A 13 20.27 1.26 -6.91
C ASN A 13 19.63 0.32 -5.88
N ILE A 14 18.33 0.48 -5.60
CA ILE A 14 17.61 -0.38 -4.66
C ILE A 14 17.56 -1.82 -5.18
N SER A 15 17.29 -2.03 -6.47
CA SER A 15 17.27 -3.37 -7.06
C SER A 15 18.62 -4.09 -6.87
N MET A 16 19.72 -3.42 -7.20
CA MET A 16 21.05 -4.00 -7.04
C MET A 16 21.38 -4.27 -5.57
N THR A 17 20.98 -3.39 -4.65
CA THR A 17 21.17 -3.57 -3.22
C THR A 17 20.42 -4.82 -2.70
N VAL A 18 19.15 -4.98 -3.09
CA VAL A 18 18.32 -6.12 -2.67
C VAL A 18 18.81 -7.43 -3.31
N LEU A 19 19.12 -7.41 -4.61
CA LEU A 19 19.52 -8.61 -5.35
C LEU A 19 20.90 -9.13 -4.94
N LYS A 20 21.84 -8.24 -4.61
CA LYS A 20 23.19 -8.59 -4.14
C LYS A 20 23.25 -8.86 -2.63
N GLY A 21 22.32 -8.28 -1.86
CA GLY A 21 22.26 -8.42 -0.42
C GLY A 21 21.50 -9.67 0.07
N ARG A 22 21.31 -9.75 1.39
CA ARG A 22 20.46 -10.78 1.99
C ARG A 22 18.99 -10.47 1.68
N LYS A 23 18.35 -11.37 0.95
CA LYS A 23 16.92 -11.28 0.62
C LYS A 23 16.07 -11.54 1.87
N THR A 24 15.22 -10.60 2.20
CA THR A 24 14.27 -10.69 3.33
C THR A 24 12.88 -10.33 2.82
N ALA A 25 11.82 -10.73 3.53
CA ALA A 25 10.46 -10.37 3.17
C ALA A 25 10.31 -8.84 3.00
N ILE A 26 10.83 -8.07 3.95
CA ILE A 26 10.81 -6.60 3.90
C ILE A 26 11.45 -6.06 2.61
N SER A 27 12.66 -6.53 2.30
CA SER A 27 13.38 -6.03 1.12
C SER A 27 12.73 -6.45 -0.20
N LEU A 28 12.13 -7.64 -0.26
CA LEU A 28 11.42 -8.12 -1.44
C LEU A 28 10.09 -7.40 -1.64
N VAL A 29 9.32 -7.17 -0.57
CA VAL A 29 8.07 -6.40 -0.65
C VAL A 29 8.35 -4.96 -1.06
N LEU A 30 9.38 -4.32 -0.50
CA LEU A 30 9.80 -2.98 -0.92
C LEU A 30 10.17 -2.95 -2.41
N LEU A 31 10.96 -3.91 -2.87
CA LEU A 31 11.35 -4.00 -4.27
C LEU A 31 10.15 -4.23 -5.19
N MET A 32 9.22 -5.09 -4.80
CA MET A 32 7.97 -5.35 -5.53
C MET A 32 7.11 -4.07 -5.63
N GLY A 33 6.96 -3.33 -4.54
CA GLY A 33 6.24 -2.06 -4.54
C GLY A 33 6.88 -1.03 -5.46
N LEU A 34 8.21 -0.87 -5.42
CA LEU A 34 8.93 0.09 -6.28
C LEU A 34 8.85 -0.28 -7.77
N TRP A 35 8.98 -1.55 -8.12
CA TRP A 35 8.79 -2.00 -9.50
C TRP A 35 7.34 -1.88 -9.95
N GLY A 36 6.38 -2.19 -9.06
CA GLY A 36 4.95 -1.98 -9.32
C GLY A 36 4.66 -0.50 -9.60
N LEU A 37 5.23 0.40 -8.81
CA LEU A 37 5.10 1.85 -9.00
C LEU A 37 5.59 2.29 -10.38
N ALA A 38 6.78 1.82 -10.79
CA ALA A 38 7.35 2.13 -12.10
C ALA A 38 6.50 1.56 -13.25
N LEU A 39 6.00 0.33 -13.09
CA LEU A 39 5.15 -0.33 -14.09
C LEU A 39 3.81 0.41 -14.27
N MET A 40 3.13 0.76 -13.18
CA MET A 40 1.88 1.53 -13.24
C MET A 40 2.09 2.91 -13.87
N PHE A 41 3.23 3.57 -13.61
CA PHE A 41 3.59 4.80 -14.28
C PHE A 41 3.70 4.61 -15.80
N LEU A 42 4.32 3.52 -16.27
CA LEU A 42 4.41 3.24 -17.71
C LEU A 42 3.03 2.98 -18.33
N PHE A 43 2.14 2.31 -17.62
CA PHE A 43 0.77 2.08 -18.09
C PHE A 43 -0.05 3.38 -18.23
N SER A 44 0.30 4.45 -17.52
CA SER A 44 -0.38 5.74 -17.62
C SER A 44 -0.26 6.42 -19.00
N PHE A 45 0.64 5.95 -19.87
CA PHE A 45 0.80 6.46 -21.23
C PHE A 45 -0.18 5.87 -22.24
N VAL A 46 -1.00 4.90 -21.86
CA VAL A 46 -2.02 4.32 -22.73
C VAL A 46 -3.29 5.15 -22.64
N ASN A 47 -3.81 5.60 -23.79
CA ASN A 47 -5.00 6.45 -23.89
C ASN A 47 -6.07 5.76 -24.77
N PRO A 48 -7.03 5.04 -24.18
CA PRO A 48 -8.13 4.45 -24.93
C PRO A 48 -9.01 5.52 -25.60
N SER A 49 -9.44 5.24 -26.83
CA SER A 49 -10.27 6.19 -27.61
C SER A 49 -11.72 6.33 -27.13
N ASN A 50 -12.22 5.34 -26.38
CA ASN A 50 -13.58 5.37 -25.83
C ASN A 50 -13.56 5.94 -24.41
N LEU A 51 -14.38 6.96 -24.15
CA LEU A 51 -14.40 7.70 -22.88
C LEU A 51 -14.61 6.79 -21.65
N VAL A 52 -15.52 5.82 -21.72
CA VAL A 52 -15.80 4.90 -20.60
C VAL A 52 -14.59 3.99 -20.33
N ARG A 53 -13.99 3.45 -21.40
CA ARG A 53 -12.76 2.64 -21.30
C ARG A 53 -11.58 3.45 -20.81
N ASP A 54 -11.47 4.71 -21.25
CA ASP A 54 -10.42 5.62 -20.80
C ASP A 54 -10.52 5.87 -19.29
N LYS A 55 -11.72 6.21 -18.80
CA LYS A 55 -11.96 6.44 -17.37
C LYS A 55 -11.73 5.17 -16.54
N MET A 56 -12.23 4.02 -16.99
CA MET A 56 -11.98 2.72 -16.34
C MET A 56 -10.48 2.44 -16.26
N TYR A 57 -9.78 2.55 -17.39
CA TYR A 57 -8.35 2.27 -17.48
C TYR A 57 -7.54 3.23 -16.61
N TRP A 58 -7.83 4.52 -16.69
CA TRP A 58 -7.15 5.56 -15.93
C TRP A 58 -7.30 5.35 -14.42
N TRP A 59 -8.52 5.11 -13.94
CA TRP A 59 -8.75 4.83 -12.54
C TRP A 59 -8.10 3.53 -12.07
N PHE A 60 -8.13 2.50 -12.90
CA PHE A 60 -7.41 1.26 -12.58
C PHE A 60 -5.91 1.50 -12.38
N VAL A 61 -5.27 2.24 -13.29
CA VAL A 61 -3.83 2.55 -13.20
C VAL A 61 -3.52 3.41 -11.97
N VAL A 62 -4.27 4.50 -11.76
CA VAL A 62 -4.03 5.43 -10.64
C VAL A 62 -4.32 4.78 -9.31
N HIS A 63 -5.40 4.02 -9.20
CA HIS A 63 -5.75 3.32 -7.97
C HIS A 63 -4.68 2.28 -7.59
N LEU A 64 -4.26 1.43 -8.52
CA LEU A 64 -3.19 0.47 -8.26
C LEU A 64 -1.84 1.14 -7.98
N TRP A 65 -1.60 2.30 -8.54
CA TRP A 65 -0.40 3.08 -8.25
C TRP A 65 -0.38 3.54 -6.79
N VAL A 66 -1.51 3.97 -6.26
CA VAL A 66 -1.66 4.41 -4.87
C VAL A 66 -1.95 3.23 -3.94
N GLU A 67 -3.09 2.60 -4.08
CA GLU A 67 -3.61 1.60 -3.12
C GLU A 67 -3.07 0.18 -3.33
N GLY A 68 -2.38 -0.07 -4.43
CA GLY A 68 -1.62 -1.30 -4.61
C GLY A 68 -0.16 -1.13 -4.23
N THR A 69 0.56 -0.26 -4.94
CA THR A 69 2.02 -0.21 -4.84
C THR A 69 2.54 0.64 -3.69
N TRP A 70 1.95 1.80 -3.42
CA TRP A 70 2.33 2.63 -2.27
C TRP A 70 2.07 1.94 -0.93
N GLU A 71 1.00 1.15 -0.82
CA GLU A 71 0.73 0.38 0.39
C GLU A 71 1.82 -0.67 0.66
N LEU A 72 2.31 -1.34 -0.37
CA LEU A 72 3.44 -2.27 -0.22
C LEU A 72 4.70 -1.56 0.27
N ILE A 73 4.99 -0.38 -0.30
CA ILE A 73 6.14 0.44 0.11
C ILE A 73 5.97 0.89 1.56
N LEU A 74 4.80 1.40 1.93
CA LEU A 74 4.49 1.84 3.28
C LEU A 74 4.64 0.69 4.29
N GLY A 75 4.04 -0.47 4.01
CA GLY A 75 4.13 -1.65 4.86
C GLY A 75 5.58 -2.13 5.05
N ALA A 76 6.36 -2.17 3.98
CA ALA A 76 7.76 -2.57 4.03
C ALA A 76 8.63 -1.57 4.82
N LEU A 77 8.45 -0.27 4.59
CA LEU A 77 9.20 0.77 5.32
C LEU A 77 8.84 0.79 6.80
N LEU A 78 7.55 0.70 7.14
CA LEU A 78 7.09 0.61 8.52
C LEU A 78 7.68 -0.61 9.22
N ALA A 79 7.60 -1.80 8.59
CA ALA A 79 8.19 -3.01 9.10
C ALA A 79 9.71 -2.86 9.32
N TYR A 80 10.42 -2.24 8.38
CA TYR A 80 11.85 -1.98 8.49
C TYR A 80 12.19 -1.08 9.70
N VAL A 81 11.48 0.03 9.86
CA VAL A 81 11.68 0.96 10.99
C VAL A 81 11.40 0.25 12.30
N LEU A 82 10.31 -0.52 12.38
CA LEU A 82 9.95 -1.28 13.59
C LEU A 82 11.00 -2.33 13.95
N VAL A 83 11.55 -3.10 12.99
CA VAL A 83 12.67 -4.02 13.24
C VAL A 83 13.85 -3.29 13.87
N LYS A 84 14.21 -2.14 13.31
CA LYS A 84 15.37 -1.36 13.77
C LYS A 84 15.19 -0.74 15.14
N THR A 85 13.97 -0.31 15.44
CA THR A 85 13.68 0.40 16.69
C THR A 85 13.29 -0.52 17.85
N THR A 86 12.69 -1.67 17.58
CA THR A 86 12.19 -2.57 18.64
C THR A 86 13.09 -3.76 18.92
N GLY A 87 13.89 -4.19 17.95
CA GLY A 87 14.74 -5.40 18.06
C GLY A 87 13.95 -6.71 18.16
N VAL A 88 12.67 -6.73 17.79
CA VAL A 88 11.84 -7.95 17.74
C VAL A 88 12.33 -8.86 16.61
N ASP A 89 12.13 -10.18 16.79
CA ASP A 89 12.59 -11.18 15.86
C ASP A 89 11.95 -11.00 14.46
N ARG A 90 12.79 -11.05 13.45
CA ARG A 90 12.38 -10.86 12.05
C ARG A 90 11.32 -11.85 11.60
N GLU A 91 11.35 -13.08 12.07
CA GLU A 91 10.37 -14.10 11.68
C GLU A 91 8.92 -13.70 12.01
N VAL A 92 8.72 -13.03 13.15
CA VAL A 92 7.41 -12.49 13.54
C VAL A 92 6.97 -11.42 12.54
N ILE A 93 7.90 -10.57 12.13
CA ILE A 93 7.66 -9.48 11.20
C ILE A 93 7.33 -10.00 9.80
N ASP A 94 8.09 -10.97 9.32
CA ASP A 94 7.89 -11.56 8.00
C ASP A 94 6.49 -12.20 7.89
N LYS A 95 6.03 -12.90 8.91
CA LYS A 95 4.68 -13.50 8.95
C LYS A 95 3.58 -12.43 8.87
N TRP A 96 3.68 -11.38 9.69
CA TRP A 96 2.73 -10.27 9.68
C TRP A 96 2.72 -9.53 8.35
N LEU A 97 3.91 -9.27 7.80
CA LEU A 97 4.05 -8.56 6.54
C LEU A 97 3.39 -9.31 5.37
N TYR A 98 3.57 -10.62 5.28
CA TYR A 98 2.92 -11.42 4.23
C TYR A 98 1.40 -11.36 4.31
N VAL A 99 0.82 -11.43 5.50
CA VAL A 99 -0.62 -11.35 5.68
C VAL A 99 -1.14 -9.96 5.30
N ILE A 100 -0.47 -8.91 5.76
CA ILE A 100 -0.82 -7.52 5.42
C ILE A 100 -0.76 -7.31 3.91
N VAL A 101 0.32 -7.74 3.27
CA VAL A 101 0.50 -7.61 1.81
C VAL A 101 -0.58 -8.37 1.03
N ALA A 102 -0.93 -9.58 1.46
CA ALA A 102 -1.98 -10.35 0.80
C ALA A 102 -3.34 -9.64 0.86
N PHE A 103 -3.70 -9.07 2.01
CA PHE A 103 -4.93 -8.30 2.16
C PHE A 103 -4.87 -6.99 1.35
N ALA A 104 -3.76 -6.24 1.44
CA ALA A 104 -3.59 -4.98 0.71
C ALA A 104 -3.70 -5.18 -0.81
N LEU A 105 -3.08 -6.23 -1.36
CA LEU A 105 -3.22 -6.54 -2.79
C LEU A 105 -4.64 -6.98 -3.16
N MET A 106 -5.30 -7.77 -2.33
CA MET A 106 -6.66 -8.21 -2.60
C MET A 106 -7.64 -7.02 -2.59
N THR A 107 -7.58 -6.18 -1.56
CA THR A 107 -8.45 -5.01 -1.45
C THR A 107 -8.07 -3.94 -2.46
N GLY A 108 -6.80 -3.66 -2.66
CA GLY A 108 -6.33 -2.67 -3.63
C GLY A 108 -6.68 -3.04 -5.08
N ILE A 109 -6.54 -4.30 -5.49
CA ILE A 109 -6.87 -4.70 -6.88
C ILE A 109 -8.39 -4.68 -7.11
N LEU A 110 -9.17 -5.30 -6.23
CA LEU A 110 -10.61 -5.45 -6.41
C LEU A 110 -11.38 -4.22 -5.92
N GLY A 111 -10.85 -3.48 -4.95
CA GLY A 111 -11.39 -2.22 -4.46
C GLY A 111 -11.37 -1.10 -5.50
N THR A 112 -10.54 -1.21 -6.56
CA THR A 112 -10.60 -0.29 -7.72
C THR A 112 -12.02 -0.05 -8.22
N GLY A 113 -12.91 -1.00 -8.01
CA GLY A 113 -14.33 -0.90 -8.39
C GLY A 113 -15.06 0.29 -7.79
N HIS A 114 -14.61 0.85 -6.67
CA HIS A 114 -15.23 2.04 -6.09
C HIS A 114 -15.06 3.32 -6.96
N HIS A 115 -14.04 3.35 -7.82
CA HIS A 115 -13.88 4.42 -8.83
C HIS A 115 -14.79 4.23 -10.06
N PHE A 116 -15.49 3.11 -10.15
CA PHE A 116 -16.30 2.76 -11.32
C PHE A 116 -17.79 3.05 -11.15
N PHE A 117 -18.22 3.53 -10.01
CA PHE A 117 -19.62 3.71 -9.66
C PHE A 117 -20.37 4.67 -10.61
N PHE A 118 -19.67 5.66 -11.16
CA PHE A 118 -20.29 6.75 -11.94
C PHE A 118 -19.87 6.80 -13.41
N ILE A 119 -19.14 5.82 -13.92
CA ILE A 119 -18.60 5.85 -15.28
C ILE A 119 -19.35 4.98 -16.28
N GLY A 120 -20.48 4.40 -15.87
CA GLY A 120 -21.35 3.61 -16.76
C GLY A 120 -20.85 2.20 -17.05
N LEU A 121 -20.08 1.60 -16.14
CA LEU A 121 -19.66 0.20 -16.21
C LEU A 121 -20.79 -0.75 -15.76
N PRO A 122 -20.70 -2.05 -16.10
CA PRO A 122 -21.67 -3.05 -15.67
C PRO A 122 -21.87 -3.07 -14.15
N GLY A 123 -23.12 -3.27 -13.70
CA GLY A 123 -23.52 -3.17 -12.30
C GLY A 123 -22.79 -4.10 -11.32
N TYR A 124 -22.17 -5.19 -11.80
CA TYR A 124 -21.37 -6.05 -10.92
C TYR A 124 -20.14 -5.34 -10.32
N TRP A 125 -19.63 -4.30 -10.97
CA TRP A 125 -18.53 -3.50 -10.42
C TRP A 125 -18.94 -2.73 -9.15
N HIS A 126 -20.23 -2.36 -9.02
CA HIS A 126 -20.73 -1.74 -7.79
C HIS A 126 -20.59 -2.69 -6.60
N TRP A 127 -20.90 -3.97 -6.79
CA TRP A 127 -20.77 -4.99 -5.75
C TRP A 127 -19.30 -5.29 -5.44
N ILE A 128 -18.50 -5.53 -6.45
CA ILE A 128 -17.06 -5.83 -6.28
C ILE A 128 -16.39 -4.64 -5.57
N GLY A 129 -16.56 -3.43 -6.09
CA GLY A 129 -15.98 -2.23 -5.50
C GLY A 129 -16.42 -2.02 -4.05
N SER A 130 -17.73 -2.11 -3.78
CA SER A 130 -18.25 -1.91 -2.41
C SER A 130 -17.72 -2.93 -1.42
N VAL A 131 -17.72 -4.22 -1.78
CA VAL A 131 -17.25 -5.29 -0.87
C VAL A 131 -15.77 -5.13 -0.56
N PHE A 132 -14.93 -4.96 -1.58
CA PHE A 132 -13.49 -4.92 -1.37
C PHE A 132 -13.00 -3.59 -0.80
N SER A 133 -13.64 -2.47 -1.13
CA SER A 133 -13.37 -1.19 -0.46
C SER A 133 -13.83 -1.19 0.99
N ALA A 134 -14.92 -1.87 1.32
CA ALA A 134 -15.33 -2.05 2.73
C ALA A 134 -14.31 -2.87 3.53
N MET A 135 -13.45 -3.66 2.86
CA MET A 135 -12.38 -4.43 3.49
C MET A 135 -11.04 -3.68 3.60
N GLU A 136 -10.87 -2.54 2.94
CA GLU A 136 -9.65 -1.73 2.99
C GLU A 136 -9.18 -1.33 4.40
N PRO A 137 -10.06 -1.08 5.38
CA PRO A 137 -9.63 -0.88 6.77
C PRO A 137 -8.81 -2.04 7.34
N ILE A 138 -9.01 -3.28 6.87
CA ILE A 138 -8.41 -4.49 7.45
C ILE A 138 -6.87 -4.45 7.38
N PRO A 139 -6.21 -4.30 6.22
CA PRO A 139 -4.75 -4.28 6.16
C PRO A 139 -4.15 -3.12 6.96
N PHE A 140 -4.76 -1.94 6.94
CA PHE A 140 -4.30 -0.79 7.73
C PHE A 140 -4.48 -0.98 9.23
N PHE A 141 -5.61 -1.56 9.67
CA PHE A 141 -5.81 -1.94 11.06
C PHE A 141 -4.78 -2.99 11.50
N MET A 142 -4.53 -3.99 10.67
CA MET A 142 -3.50 -4.99 10.93
C MET A 142 -2.11 -4.37 11.05
N MET A 143 -1.74 -3.41 10.20
CA MET A 143 -0.50 -2.65 10.33
C MET A 143 -0.41 -1.91 11.66
N THR A 144 -1.52 -1.31 12.09
CA THR A 144 -1.60 -0.60 13.38
C THR A 144 -1.39 -1.56 14.55
N VAL A 145 -2.14 -2.67 14.60
CA VAL A 145 -1.99 -3.71 15.62
C VAL A 145 -0.57 -4.28 15.64
N PHE A 146 -0.02 -4.53 14.46
CA PHE A 146 1.36 -4.98 14.30
C PHE A 146 2.36 -3.99 14.89
N ALA A 147 2.25 -2.70 14.57
CA ALA A 147 3.15 -1.67 15.08
C ALA A 147 3.11 -1.57 16.62
N PHE A 148 1.92 -1.54 17.21
CA PHE A 148 1.75 -1.52 18.67
C PHE A 148 2.31 -2.80 19.33
N ASN A 149 2.01 -3.96 18.77
CA ASN A 149 2.52 -5.25 19.26
C ASN A 149 4.06 -5.28 19.26
N MET A 150 4.69 -4.80 18.18
CA MET A 150 6.14 -4.71 18.08
C MET A 150 6.74 -3.80 19.14
N VAL A 151 6.15 -2.64 19.36
CA VAL A 151 6.63 -1.70 20.39
C VAL A 151 6.43 -2.25 21.80
N GLN A 152 5.32 -2.93 22.07
CA GLN A 152 5.09 -3.59 23.39
C GLN A 152 6.07 -4.74 23.65
N ARG A 153 6.44 -5.51 22.61
CA ARG A 153 7.38 -6.63 22.70
C ARG A 153 8.85 -6.23 22.59
N ARG A 154 9.14 -4.93 22.50
CA ARG A 154 10.53 -4.47 22.37
C ARG A 154 11.41 -4.99 23.51
N ARG A 155 12.59 -5.42 23.16
CA ARG A 155 13.55 -5.97 24.14
C ARG A 155 14.25 -4.90 24.99
N ARG A 156 14.28 -3.66 24.49
CA ARG A 156 14.89 -2.49 25.13
C ARG A 156 14.28 -1.21 24.57
N ASP A 157 14.37 -0.15 25.33
CA ASP A 157 13.99 1.17 24.85
C ASP A 157 15.00 1.66 23.80
N HIS A 158 14.48 2.13 22.67
CA HIS A 158 15.30 2.73 21.63
C HIS A 158 15.63 4.18 22.04
N PRO A 159 16.91 4.64 21.90
CA PRO A 159 17.29 6.01 22.28
C PRO A 159 16.51 7.08 21.51
N ASN A 160 16.12 6.80 20.27
CA ASN A 160 15.28 7.71 19.48
C ASN A 160 13.80 7.35 19.65
N GLN A 161 13.19 7.85 20.72
CA GLN A 161 11.76 7.68 20.99
C GLN A 161 10.88 8.37 19.94
N ALA A 162 11.34 9.44 19.34
CA ALA A 162 10.61 10.12 18.27
C ALA A 162 10.39 9.20 17.06
N ALA A 163 11.40 8.42 16.65
CA ALA A 163 11.24 7.44 15.57
C ALA A 163 10.18 6.38 15.88
N VAL A 164 10.10 5.93 17.14
CA VAL A 164 9.07 4.97 17.59
C VAL A 164 7.67 5.60 17.52
N LEU A 165 7.53 6.82 18.03
CA LEU A 165 6.25 7.55 18.00
C LEU A 165 5.80 7.85 16.57
N TRP A 166 6.71 8.25 15.69
CA TRP A 166 6.39 8.45 14.28
C TRP A 166 5.96 7.16 13.58
N ALA A 167 6.59 6.02 13.88
CA ALA A 167 6.18 4.72 13.33
C ALA A 167 4.76 4.35 13.77
N LEU A 168 4.44 4.52 15.07
CA LEU A 168 3.08 4.30 15.58
C LEU A 168 2.08 5.28 14.98
N GLY A 169 2.43 6.57 14.92
CA GLY A 169 1.59 7.61 14.32
C GLY A 169 1.30 7.33 12.85
N THR A 170 2.30 6.89 12.08
CA THR A 170 2.14 6.51 10.66
C THR A 170 1.15 5.34 10.51
N ALA A 171 1.24 4.32 11.36
CA ALA A 171 0.33 3.19 11.33
C ALA A 171 -1.12 3.61 11.65
N VAL A 172 -1.32 4.42 12.70
CA VAL A 172 -2.64 4.94 13.09
C VAL A 172 -3.22 5.83 12.00
N MET A 173 -2.42 6.75 11.46
CA MET A 173 -2.90 7.67 10.42
C MET A 173 -3.16 6.96 9.09
N GLY A 174 -2.42 5.88 8.77
CA GLY A 174 -2.74 5.01 7.65
C GLY A 174 -4.13 4.37 7.80
N PHE A 175 -4.44 3.85 8.99
CA PHE A 175 -5.76 3.29 9.26
C PHE A 175 -6.88 4.33 9.22
N LEU A 176 -6.71 5.48 9.88
CA LEU A 176 -7.73 6.54 9.92
C LEU A 176 -7.89 7.25 8.56
N GLY A 177 -6.78 7.49 7.86
CA GLY A 177 -6.79 8.13 6.55
C GLY A 177 -7.21 7.15 5.43
N ALA A 178 -6.32 6.28 5.00
CA ALA A 178 -6.58 5.40 3.86
C ALA A 178 -7.62 4.32 4.17
N GLY A 179 -7.49 3.61 5.30
CA GLY A 179 -8.37 2.50 5.63
C GLY A 179 -9.83 2.92 5.81
N LEU A 180 -10.12 3.85 6.73
CA LEU A 180 -11.50 4.30 6.96
C LEU A 180 -12.06 5.10 5.80
N TRP A 181 -11.19 5.81 5.05
CA TRP A 181 -11.62 6.54 3.86
C TRP A 181 -12.06 5.59 2.75
N GLY A 182 -11.31 4.50 2.50
CA GLY A 182 -11.71 3.44 1.56
C GLY A 182 -13.07 2.85 1.92
N PHE A 183 -13.31 2.54 3.20
CA PHE A 183 -14.64 2.13 3.67
C PHE A 183 -15.70 3.21 3.41
N ALA A 184 -15.41 4.47 3.70
CA ALA A 184 -16.37 5.56 3.50
C ALA A 184 -16.80 5.72 2.03
N HIS A 185 -15.93 5.40 1.07
CA HIS A 185 -16.26 5.38 -0.35
C HIS A 185 -17.35 4.38 -0.74
N THR A 186 -17.63 3.38 0.10
CA THR A 186 -18.77 2.46 -0.14
C THR A 186 -20.12 3.09 0.21
N LEU A 187 -20.12 4.19 0.95
CA LEU A 187 -21.32 4.88 1.39
C LEU A 187 -21.75 5.91 0.36
N SER A 188 -22.95 5.79 -0.19
CA SER A 188 -23.48 6.72 -1.19
C SER A 188 -23.47 8.18 -0.70
N ALA A 189 -23.73 8.42 0.59
CA ALA A 189 -23.67 9.75 1.18
C ALA A 189 -22.29 10.42 1.08
N VAL A 190 -21.21 9.65 1.07
CA VAL A 190 -19.84 10.17 0.92
C VAL A 190 -19.48 10.37 -0.55
N ASN A 191 -19.93 9.48 -1.42
CA ASN A 191 -19.61 9.54 -2.85
C ASN A 191 -20.42 10.59 -3.64
N TYR A 192 -21.58 11.01 -3.13
CA TYR A 192 -22.45 11.96 -3.84
C TYR A 192 -22.36 13.39 -3.31
N TYR A 193 -21.70 13.61 -2.18
CA TYR A 193 -21.54 14.89 -1.51
C TYR A 193 -20.06 15.12 -1.13
#